data_138cddca6ed2ecf0aba8bc34c3c2fd3b
#
_entry.id   138cddca6ed2ecf0aba8bc34c3c2fd3b
#
_cell.length_a   1.000
_cell.length_b   1.000
_cell.length_c   1.000
_cell.angle_alpha   90.00
_cell.angle_beta   90.00
_cell.angle_gamma   90.00
#
_symmetry.space_group_name_H-M   'P 1'
#
loop_
_entity.id
_entity.type
_entity.pdbx_description
1 polymer ?
#
loop_
_entity_poly.entity_id
_entity_poly.type
_entity_poly.pdbx_seq_one_letter_code
_entity_poly.pdbx_strand_id
1 'polypeptide(L)'
;DLLTKIKSEGLTPMVVTGSGQTSLLDRLNHNFPGIFQADLMVTAFDVKYGKPNPEPYLIALKKGGFKPNEALVIENAPLGVQAGVAAGIFTIAVNTGPLHDNVLLNEGANLLFHSMPDFNKNWETLQSALKQD
;
A
#
# COMPACT_ATOMS: atom_id res chain seq x y z
N ASP A 1 -10.47 12.63 5.85
CA ASP A 1 -9.91 11.30 5.85
C ASP A 1 -9.07 11.08 4.58
N LEU A 2 -7.88 10.50 4.76
CA LEU A 2 -6.91 10.30 3.67
C LEU A 2 -7.44 9.42 2.55
N LEU A 3 -8.09 8.30 2.89
CA LEU A 3 -8.60 7.37 1.88
C LEU A 3 -9.69 8.00 1.03
N THR A 4 -10.58 8.74 1.64
CA THR A 4 -11.63 9.48 0.92
C THR A 4 -11.00 10.51 -0.02
N LYS A 5 -10.01 11.25 0.47
CA LYS A 5 -9.28 12.25 -0.32
C LYS A 5 -8.58 11.59 -1.52
N ILE A 6 -7.88 10.49 -1.31
CA ILE A 6 -7.20 9.75 -2.37
C ILE A 6 -8.18 9.33 -3.46
N LYS A 7 -9.31 8.75 -3.06
CA LYS A 7 -10.32 8.30 -4.01
C LYS A 7 -10.94 9.46 -4.78
N SER A 8 -11.20 10.58 -4.10
CA SER A 8 -11.77 11.76 -4.75
C SER A 8 -10.85 12.38 -5.79
N GLU A 9 -9.56 12.13 -5.69
CA GLU A 9 -8.56 12.62 -6.65
C GLU A 9 -8.36 11.67 -7.85
N GLY A 10 -9.21 10.66 -7.98
CA GLY A 10 -9.17 9.73 -9.11
C GLY A 10 -8.19 8.57 -8.93
N LEU A 11 -7.63 8.40 -7.75
CA LEU A 11 -6.74 7.28 -7.45
C LEU A 11 -7.56 6.07 -6.98
N THR A 12 -6.99 4.88 -7.17
CA THR A 12 -7.65 3.62 -6.85
C THR A 12 -7.01 2.99 -5.62
N PRO A 13 -7.68 3.04 -4.44
CA PRO A 13 -7.16 2.34 -3.27
C PRO A 13 -7.30 0.83 -3.43
N MET A 14 -6.25 0.10 -3.07
CA MET A 14 -6.25 -1.35 -3.10
C MET A 14 -5.70 -1.89 -1.78
N VAL A 15 -6.14 -3.07 -1.38
CA VAL A 15 -5.62 -3.76 -0.20
C VAL A 15 -4.84 -4.98 -0.64
N VAL A 16 -3.60 -5.08 -0.17
CA VAL A 16 -2.73 -6.24 -0.41
C VAL A 16 -2.37 -6.82 0.96
N THR A 17 -2.92 -7.98 1.28
CA THR A 17 -2.79 -8.58 2.60
C THR A 17 -2.42 -10.04 2.53
N GLY A 18 -1.65 -10.52 3.50
CA GLY A 18 -1.40 -11.96 3.69
C GLY A 18 -2.54 -12.70 4.38
N SER A 19 -3.59 -11.99 4.78
CA SER A 19 -4.73 -12.62 5.43
C SER A 19 -5.64 -13.30 4.42
N GLY A 20 -6.14 -14.50 4.78
CA GLY A 20 -7.16 -15.22 4.02
C GLY A 20 -8.56 -15.09 4.60
N GLN A 21 -8.78 -14.13 5.50
CA GLN A 21 -10.09 -13.99 6.15
C GLN A 21 -11.14 -13.45 5.19
N THR A 22 -12.23 -14.18 5.03
CA THR A 22 -13.32 -13.79 4.14
C THR A 22 -14.09 -12.57 4.64
N SER A 23 -14.04 -12.31 5.95
CA SER A 23 -14.73 -11.18 6.58
C SER A 23 -13.95 -9.86 6.46
N LEU A 24 -12.74 -9.87 5.89
CA LEU A 24 -11.90 -8.67 5.81
C LEU A 24 -12.59 -7.56 5.01
N LEU A 25 -13.18 -7.89 3.85
CA LEU A 25 -13.87 -6.91 3.02
C LEU A 25 -15.04 -6.26 3.77
N ASP A 26 -15.81 -7.06 4.51
CA ASP A 26 -16.93 -6.55 5.29
C ASP A 26 -16.46 -5.57 6.36
N ARG A 27 -15.35 -5.89 7.05
CA ARG A 27 -14.77 -4.99 8.04
C ARG A 27 -14.27 -3.69 7.42
N LEU A 28 -13.62 -3.78 6.25
CA LEU A 28 -13.15 -2.60 5.53
C LEU A 28 -14.31 -1.72 5.07
N ASN A 29 -15.40 -2.33 4.58
CA ASN A 29 -16.58 -1.57 4.17
C ASN A 29 -17.30 -0.92 5.36
N HIS A 30 -17.26 -1.56 6.53
CA HIS A 30 -17.80 -0.97 7.74
C HIS A 30 -17.02 0.26 8.20
N ASN A 31 -15.68 0.16 8.19
CA ASN A 31 -14.79 1.23 8.65
C ASN A 31 -14.55 2.31 7.59
N PHE A 32 -14.55 1.94 6.31
CA PHE A 32 -14.27 2.81 5.17
C PHE A 32 -15.29 2.56 4.06
N PRO A 33 -16.56 3.00 4.24
CA PRO A 33 -17.63 2.69 3.29
C PRO A 33 -17.32 3.18 1.87
N GLY A 34 -17.46 2.28 0.90
CA GLY A 34 -17.33 2.62 -0.52
C GLY A 34 -15.91 2.86 -1.02
N ILE A 35 -14.87 2.63 -0.19
CA ILE A 35 -13.48 2.87 -0.57
C ILE A 35 -12.88 1.67 -1.29
N PHE A 36 -13.08 0.46 -0.74
CA PHE A 36 -12.45 -0.75 -1.25
C PHE A 36 -13.45 -1.66 -1.98
N GLN A 37 -12.99 -2.32 -3.04
CA GLN A 37 -13.79 -3.25 -3.83
C GLN A 37 -13.14 -4.63 -3.80
N ALA A 38 -13.97 -5.69 -3.79
CA ALA A 38 -13.48 -7.07 -3.67
C ALA A 38 -12.54 -7.46 -4.82
N ASP A 39 -12.83 -7.03 -6.04
CA ASP A 39 -12.03 -7.33 -7.21
C ASP A 39 -10.71 -6.56 -7.27
N LEU A 40 -10.53 -5.58 -6.38
CA LEU A 40 -9.31 -4.79 -6.23
C LEU A 40 -8.59 -5.11 -4.92
N MET A 41 -8.81 -6.29 -4.38
CA MET A 41 -8.09 -6.79 -3.20
C MET A 41 -7.20 -7.97 -3.59
N VAL A 42 -6.05 -8.08 -2.95
CA VAL A 42 -5.16 -9.24 -3.05
C VAL A 42 -5.04 -9.87 -1.67
N THR A 43 -5.38 -11.14 -1.56
CA THR A 43 -5.35 -11.90 -0.30
C THR A 43 -4.43 -13.11 -0.43
N ALA A 44 -4.30 -13.87 0.65
CA ALA A 44 -3.52 -15.11 0.64
C ALA A 44 -4.00 -16.11 -0.43
N PHE A 45 -5.28 -16.04 -0.81
CA PHE A 45 -5.85 -16.95 -1.81
C PHE A 45 -5.45 -16.59 -3.26
N ASP A 46 -4.99 -15.36 -3.48
CA ASP A 46 -4.67 -14.88 -4.83
C ASP A 46 -3.23 -15.17 -5.24
N VAL A 47 -2.36 -15.52 -4.29
CA VAL A 47 -0.92 -15.60 -4.52
C VAL A 47 -0.40 -17.00 -4.19
N LYS A 48 0.65 -17.41 -4.89
CA LYS A 48 1.41 -18.61 -4.58
C LYS A 48 2.44 -18.32 -3.49
N TYR A 49 3.08 -17.15 -3.58
CA TYR A 49 4.09 -16.72 -2.62
C TYR A 49 3.70 -15.38 -2.01
N GLY A 50 3.64 -15.33 -0.67
CA GLY A 50 3.37 -14.09 0.05
C GLY A 50 4.61 -13.20 0.20
N LYS A 51 4.41 -12.03 0.82
CA LYS A 51 5.52 -11.12 1.15
C LYS A 51 6.60 -11.88 1.92
N PRO A 52 7.89 -11.70 1.66
CA PRO A 52 8.52 -10.58 0.92
C PRO A 52 8.61 -10.79 -0.60
N ASN A 53 8.01 -11.84 -1.14
CA ASN A 53 7.95 -12.04 -2.59
C ASN A 53 7.16 -10.88 -3.21
N PRO A 54 7.57 -10.35 -4.38
CA PRO A 54 6.83 -9.26 -5.03
C PRO A 54 5.47 -9.69 -5.59
N GLU A 55 5.18 -10.98 -5.64
CA GLU A 55 3.96 -11.50 -6.29
C GLU A 55 2.67 -10.81 -5.84
N PRO A 56 2.42 -10.58 -4.51
CA PRO A 56 1.19 -9.91 -4.11
C PRO A 56 1.00 -8.54 -4.76
N TYR A 57 2.06 -7.75 -4.87
CA TYR A 57 2.00 -6.43 -5.47
C TYR A 57 1.95 -6.48 -6.99
N LEU A 58 2.60 -7.47 -7.62
CA LEU A 58 2.49 -7.68 -9.06
C LEU A 58 1.06 -8.06 -9.45
N ILE A 59 0.38 -8.88 -8.64
CA ILE A 59 -1.01 -9.23 -8.87
C ILE A 59 -1.91 -8.01 -8.66
N ALA A 60 -1.62 -7.17 -7.65
CA ALA A 60 -2.37 -5.94 -7.44
C ALA A 60 -2.28 -5.03 -8.66
N LEU A 61 -1.10 -4.85 -9.22
CA LEU A 61 -0.92 -4.07 -10.45
C LEU A 61 -1.76 -4.63 -11.60
N LYS A 62 -1.76 -5.95 -11.75
CA LYS A 62 -2.53 -6.61 -12.80
C LYS A 62 -4.03 -6.41 -12.60
N LYS A 63 -4.53 -6.60 -11.37
CA LYS A 63 -5.96 -6.42 -11.07
C LYS A 63 -6.41 -4.98 -11.33
N GLY A 64 -5.58 -4.00 -10.97
CA GLY A 64 -5.90 -2.60 -11.18
C GLY A 64 -5.63 -2.09 -12.58
N GLY A 65 -4.88 -2.83 -13.38
CA GLY A 65 -4.48 -2.40 -14.71
C GLY A 65 -3.41 -1.31 -14.71
N PHE A 66 -2.50 -1.34 -13.72
CA PHE A 66 -1.47 -0.31 -13.55
C PHE A 66 -0.07 -0.84 -13.83
N LYS A 67 0.80 0.06 -14.26
CA LYS A 67 2.24 -0.17 -14.34
C LYS A 67 2.89 0.17 -13.00
N PRO A 68 4.10 -0.37 -12.68
CA PRO A 68 4.75 -0.05 -11.41
C PRO A 68 4.93 1.45 -11.15
N ASN A 69 5.24 2.24 -12.18
CA ASN A 69 5.43 3.67 -12.03
C ASN A 69 4.13 4.47 -11.89
N GLU A 70 2.99 3.80 -11.94
CA GLU A 70 1.67 4.41 -11.74
C GLU A 70 1.09 4.13 -10.36
N ALA A 71 1.86 3.48 -9.48
CA ALA A 71 1.37 3.01 -8.19
C ALA A 71 2.29 3.43 -7.04
N LEU A 72 1.73 3.44 -5.84
CA LEU A 72 2.47 3.59 -4.58
C LEU A 72 2.11 2.43 -3.66
N VAL A 73 3.09 1.96 -2.91
CA VAL A 73 2.89 1.00 -1.83
C VAL A 73 3.04 1.72 -0.50
N ILE A 74 2.11 1.46 0.41
CA ILE A 74 2.16 1.96 1.79
C ILE A 74 2.20 0.74 2.70
N GLU A 75 3.28 0.61 3.47
CA GLU A 75 3.54 -0.57 4.30
C GLU A 75 4.05 -0.18 5.68
N ASN A 76 3.79 -1.05 6.66
CA ASN A 76 4.25 -0.87 8.03
C ASN A 76 5.17 -1.99 8.52
N ALA A 77 5.48 -2.97 7.67
CA ALA A 77 6.26 -4.14 8.05
C ALA A 77 7.42 -4.36 7.07
N PRO A 78 8.57 -4.88 7.58
CA PRO A 78 9.76 -5.08 6.73
C PRO A 78 9.50 -5.97 5.51
N LEU A 79 8.77 -7.07 5.67
CA LEU A 79 8.49 -7.98 4.56
C LEU A 79 7.63 -7.33 3.49
N GLY A 80 6.68 -6.47 3.91
CA GLY A 80 5.85 -5.72 2.98
C GLY A 80 6.65 -4.67 2.21
N VAL A 81 7.58 -3.99 2.87
CA VAL A 81 8.48 -3.04 2.21
C VAL A 81 9.34 -3.77 1.18
N GLN A 82 9.92 -4.92 1.54
CA GLN A 82 10.70 -5.73 0.61
C GLN A 82 9.88 -6.10 -0.65
N ALA A 83 8.64 -6.53 -0.46
CA ALA A 83 7.77 -6.93 -1.56
C ALA A 83 7.46 -5.77 -2.49
N GLY A 84 7.16 -4.59 -1.95
CA GLY A 84 6.88 -3.40 -2.74
C GLY A 84 8.08 -2.97 -3.56
N VAL A 85 9.25 -2.93 -2.93
CA VAL A 85 10.51 -2.57 -3.60
C VAL A 85 10.85 -3.58 -4.69
N ALA A 86 10.72 -4.88 -4.39
CA ALA A 86 11.00 -5.94 -5.37
C ALA A 86 10.05 -5.89 -6.57
N ALA A 87 8.83 -5.40 -6.38
CA ALA A 87 7.87 -5.22 -7.48
C ALA A 87 8.17 -3.99 -8.34
N GLY A 88 9.17 -3.19 -7.96
CA GLY A 88 9.53 -1.98 -8.69
C GLY A 88 8.61 -0.80 -8.44
N ILE A 89 7.89 -0.79 -7.31
CA ILE A 89 6.91 0.24 -6.96
C ILE A 89 7.52 1.17 -5.91
N PHE A 90 7.27 2.48 -6.06
CA PHE A 90 7.65 3.46 -5.03
C PHE A 90 6.98 3.08 -3.71
N THR A 91 7.80 2.82 -2.67
CA THR A 91 7.31 2.25 -1.41
C THR A 91 7.52 3.23 -0.27
N ILE A 92 6.44 3.51 0.45
CA ILE A 92 6.40 4.40 1.61
C ILE A 92 6.18 3.54 2.84
N ALA A 93 7.07 3.66 3.83
CA ALA A 93 6.91 3.02 5.11
C ALA A 93 6.22 3.96 6.09
N VAL A 94 5.25 3.44 6.84
CA VAL A 94 4.62 4.15 7.95
C VAL A 94 4.93 3.35 9.22
N ASN A 95 5.88 3.83 10.02
CA ASN A 95 6.35 3.13 11.20
C ASN A 95 5.51 3.48 12.43
N THR A 96 4.44 2.73 12.61
CA THR A 96 3.54 2.89 13.76
C THR A 96 3.84 1.88 14.87
N GLY A 97 4.75 0.96 14.62
CA GLY A 97 5.08 -0.11 15.55
C GLY A 97 6.37 0.15 16.34
N PRO A 98 6.84 -0.86 17.09
CA PRO A 98 8.00 -0.74 17.95
C PRO A 98 9.35 -0.85 17.23
N LEU A 99 9.34 -1.08 15.90
CA LEU A 99 10.57 -1.27 15.15
C LEU A 99 11.32 0.04 15.01
N HIS A 100 12.64 -0.06 14.95
CA HIS A 100 13.51 1.08 14.64
C HIS A 100 13.29 1.47 13.16
N ASP A 101 13.34 2.78 12.88
CA ASP A 101 13.14 3.28 11.49
C ASP A 101 14.11 2.64 10.50
N ASN A 102 15.36 2.38 10.92
CA ASN A 102 16.36 1.78 10.05
C ASN A 102 15.97 0.38 9.56
N VAL A 103 15.15 -0.34 10.29
CA VAL A 103 14.69 -1.67 9.86
C VAL A 103 13.88 -1.55 8.57
N LEU A 104 13.00 -0.55 8.49
CA LEU A 104 12.16 -0.33 7.32
C LEU A 104 12.94 0.34 6.18
N LEU A 105 13.79 1.31 6.51
CA LEU A 105 14.59 2.02 5.50
C LEU A 105 15.62 1.09 4.85
N ASN A 106 16.22 0.18 5.61
CA ASN A 106 17.19 -0.78 5.08
C ASN A 106 16.56 -1.78 4.10
N GLU A 107 15.24 -1.98 4.17
CA GLU A 107 14.52 -2.81 3.20
C GLU A 107 14.24 -2.07 1.89
N GLY A 108 14.62 -0.81 1.78
CA GLY A 108 14.53 -0.04 0.57
C GLY A 108 13.37 0.94 0.48
N ALA A 109 12.66 1.20 1.58
CA ALA A 109 11.60 2.20 1.57
C ALA A 109 12.13 3.54 1.07
N ASN A 110 11.39 4.16 0.18
CA ASN A 110 11.76 5.43 -0.43
C ASN A 110 11.50 6.61 0.51
N LEU A 111 10.45 6.51 1.32
CA LEU A 111 10.08 7.50 2.34
C LEU A 111 9.60 6.78 3.58
N LEU A 112 9.67 7.48 4.73
CA LEU A 112 9.19 6.95 5.99
C LEU A 112 8.43 8.05 6.75
N PHE A 113 7.26 7.69 7.27
CA PHE A 113 6.47 8.51 8.19
C PHE A 113 6.23 7.74 9.47
N HIS A 114 6.00 8.44 10.59
CA HIS A 114 5.79 7.80 11.88
C HIS A 114 4.32 7.55 12.22
N SER A 115 3.40 8.07 11.39
CA SER A 115 1.97 7.85 11.58
C SER A 115 1.22 8.14 10.28
N MET A 116 0.00 7.62 10.20
CA MET A 116 -0.89 7.95 9.08
C MET A 116 -1.27 9.43 9.07
N PRO A 117 -1.53 10.10 10.21
CA PRO A 117 -1.72 11.54 10.21
C PRO A 117 -0.54 12.33 9.63
N ASP A 118 0.71 11.94 9.92
CA ASP A 118 1.89 12.59 9.34
C ASP A 118 1.94 12.39 7.82
N PHE A 119 1.63 11.20 7.36
CA PHE A 119 1.55 10.91 5.94
C PHE A 119 0.46 11.78 5.29
N ASN A 120 -0.72 11.85 5.90
CA ASN A 120 -1.82 12.65 5.39
C ASN A 120 -1.45 14.14 5.28
N LYS A 121 -0.76 14.69 6.27
CA LYS A 121 -0.29 16.08 6.25
C LYS A 121 0.59 16.38 5.04
N ASN A 122 1.39 15.40 4.62
CA ASN A 122 2.37 15.56 3.55
C ASN A 122 1.86 15.08 2.19
N TRP A 123 0.61 14.60 2.14
CA TRP A 123 0.08 13.99 0.93
C TRP A 123 0.10 14.90 -0.29
N GLU A 124 -0.33 16.15 -0.14
CA GLU A 124 -0.38 17.08 -1.26
C GLU A 124 1.02 17.42 -1.78
N THR A 125 1.97 17.64 -0.87
CA THR A 125 3.36 17.88 -1.24
C THR A 125 3.96 16.68 -1.95
N LEU A 126 3.75 15.49 -1.43
CA LEU A 126 4.23 14.24 -2.03
C LEU A 126 3.62 14.02 -3.41
N GLN A 127 2.31 14.21 -3.54
CA GLN A 127 1.61 14.04 -4.80
C GLN A 127 2.13 14.99 -5.87
N SER A 128 2.37 16.24 -5.51
CA SER A 128 2.93 17.23 -6.42
C SER A 128 4.33 16.83 -6.88
N ALA A 129 5.18 16.35 -5.98
CA ALA A 129 6.52 15.89 -6.31
C ALA A 129 6.50 14.68 -7.26
N LEU A 130 5.61 13.73 -7.02
CA LEU A 130 5.49 12.52 -7.86
C LEU A 130 4.93 12.83 -9.24
N LYS A 131 4.06 13.81 -9.36
CA LYS A 131 3.49 14.21 -10.66
C LYS A 131 4.48 14.92 -11.57
N GLN A 132 5.59 15.41 -11.03
CA GLN A 132 6.61 16.10 -11.82
C GLN A 132 7.56 15.15 -12.53
N ASP A 133 7.48 13.87 -12.23
CA ASP A 133 8.32 12.84 -12.86
C ASP A 133 7.61 12.24 -14.13
#